data_716226c06eb390f2812497d7cebec939
#
_entry.id   716226c06eb390f2812497d7cebec939
#
_cell.length_a   1.000
_cell.length_b   1.000
_cell.length_c   1.000
_cell.angle_alpha   90.00
_cell.angle_beta   90.00
_cell.angle_gamma   90.00
#
_symmetry.space_group_name_H-M   'P 1'
#
loop_
_entity.id
_entity.type
_entity.pdbx_description
1 polymer ?
#
loop_
_entity_poly.entity_id
_entity_poly.type
_entity_poly.pdbx_seq_one_letter_code
_entity_poly.pdbx_strand_id
1 'polypeptide(L)'
;AVKTANQKTPLLGLFSDGNMPVRLTGPKASYHGNLDNPPVVCQKNPARNASHPTLAQMTKKAIDLLKVNSKGFFLQVEGASIDKQDHAANPCGQFGETVDLDEAVKVALDFAKKDGNTLVVVTADHAHSCQIVYPNAKAPGLTQAVMTADGVPMTVSYGNSETADQGHTGTQLRIAAYGPGAANVAGLTDQTDLFFTMRNALGLKQK
;
A
#
# COMPACT_ATOMS: atom_id res chain seq x y z
N ALA A 1 -3.91 -23.88 -12.15
CA ALA A 1 -4.82 -22.72 -12.25
C ALA A 1 -4.15 -21.53 -12.95
N VAL A 2 -3.00 -21.03 -12.44
CA VAL A 2 -2.34 -19.82 -13.00
C VAL A 2 -1.94 -19.98 -14.48
N LYS A 3 -1.55 -21.17 -14.93
CA LYS A 3 -1.16 -21.45 -16.32
C LYS A 3 -2.35 -21.55 -17.28
N THR A 4 -3.53 -21.86 -16.79
CA THR A 4 -4.75 -22.09 -17.59
C THR A 4 -5.74 -20.94 -17.52
N ALA A 5 -5.53 -19.97 -16.62
CA ALA A 5 -6.38 -18.80 -16.50
C ALA A 5 -6.30 -17.92 -17.75
N ASN A 6 -7.45 -17.44 -18.21
CA ASN A 6 -7.62 -16.57 -19.37
C ASN A 6 -8.94 -15.78 -19.24
N GLN A 7 -9.34 -15.02 -20.27
CA GLN A 7 -10.59 -14.23 -20.26
C GLN A 7 -11.88 -15.09 -20.12
N LYS A 8 -11.82 -16.38 -20.42
CA LYS A 8 -12.96 -17.32 -20.30
C LYS A 8 -12.92 -18.11 -18.99
N THR A 9 -11.74 -18.27 -18.41
CA THR A 9 -11.51 -19.03 -17.18
C THR A 9 -10.92 -18.10 -16.12
N PRO A 10 -11.76 -17.50 -15.25
CA PRO A 10 -11.29 -16.59 -14.21
C PRO A 10 -10.28 -17.25 -13.27
N LEU A 11 -9.39 -16.44 -12.70
CA LEU A 11 -8.43 -16.86 -11.69
C LEU A 11 -8.89 -16.36 -10.31
N LEU A 12 -9.02 -17.29 -9.37
CA LEU A 12 -9.11 -17.00 -7.95
C LEU A 12 -7.86 -17.56 -7.27
N GLY A 13 -7.12 -16.72 -6.56
CA GLY A 13 -5.96 -17.10 -5.75
C GLY A 13 -6.19 -16.74 -4.29
N LEU A 14 -6.23 -17.73 -3.42
CA LEU A 14 -6.27 -17.57 -1.97
C LEU A 14 -4.98 -18.17 -1.41
N PHE A 15 -4.16 -17.34 -0.78
CA PHE A 15 -2.79 -17.71 -0.38
C PHE A 15 -2.62 -17.79 1.14
N SER A 16 -3.69 -17.49 1.90
CA SER A 16 -3.72 -17.54 3.37
C SER A 16 -5.18 -17.67 3.84
N ASP A 17 -5.41 -18.27 5.00
CA ASP A 17 -6.73 -18.35 5.63
C ASP A 17 -7.22 -17.01 6.20
N GLY A 18 -6.35 -16.03 6.26
CA GLY A 18 -6.62 -14.66 6.66
C GLY A 18 -5.69 -13.71 5.93
N ASN A 19 -5.16 -12.71 6.61
CA ASN A 19 -4.14 -11.84 6.03
C ASN A 19 -2.87 -12.65 5.75
N MET A 20 -2.25 -12.42 4.59
CA MET A 20 -0.93 -13.00 4.34
C MET A 20 0.09 -12.48 5.37
N PRO A 21 1.08 -13.29 5.76
CA PRO A 21 2.15 -12.82 6.63
C PRO A 21 2.84 -11.57 6.06
N VAL A 22 3.08 -10.58 6.90
CA VAL A 22 3.75 -9.34 6.48
C VAL A 22 5.20 -9.58 6.08
N ARG A 23 5.75 -8.73 5.22
CA ARG A 23 7.11 -8.85 4.66
C ARG A 23 8.20 -8.68 5.71
N LEU A 24 8.03 -7.71 6.62
CA LEU A 24 8.97 -7.42 7.69
C LEU A 24 8.30 -7.58 9.05
N THR A 25 9.09 -7.91 10.06
CA THR A 25 8.66 -8.04 11.45
C THR A 25 9.59 -7.32 12.39
N GLY A 26 9.08 -6.89 13.52
CA GLY A 26 9.77 -6.22 14.60
C GLY A 26 8.84 -5.98 15.77
N PRO A 27 9.31 -5.37 16.87
CA PRO A 27 8.47 -4.98 17.97
C PRO A 27 7.45 -3.92 17.53
N LYS A 28 6.29 -3.95 18.17
CA LYS A 28 5.28 -2.92 18.05
C LYS A 28 5.73 -1.65 18.78
N ALA A 29 5.17 -0.52 18.36
CA ALA A 29 5.34 0.72 19.09
C ALA A 29 4.75 0.61 20.51
N SER A 30 5.37 1.31 21.46
CA SER A 30 4.97 1.38 22.85
C SER A 30 4.93 2.84 23.32
N TYR A 31 4.30 3.06 24.48
CA TYR A 31 4.29 4.40 25.06
C TYR A 31 5.73 4.84 25.35
N HIS A 32 6.14 5.99 24.86
CA HIS A 32 7.51 6.51 24.88
C HIS A 32 8.59 5.57 24.27
N GLY A 33 8.19 4.63 23.41
CA GLY A 33 9.10 3.59 22.92
C GLY A 33 10.34 4.12 22.19
N ASN A 34 10.26 5.31 21.58
CA ASN A 34 11.42 5.96 20.95
C ASN A 34 12.43 6.54 21.95
N LEU A 35 12.02 6.78 23.20
CA LEU A 35 12.87 7.33 24.26
C LEU A 35 13.43 6.22 25.15
N ASP A 36 12.64 5.19 25.39
CA ASP A 36 12.94 4.12 26.34
C ASP A 36 13.67 2.93 25.70
N ASN A 37 13.60 2.79 24.36
CA ASN A 37 14.18 1.67 23.64
C ASN A 37 15.16 2.14 22.55
N PRO A 38 16.20 1.35 22.24
CA PRO A 38 17.06 1.62 21.11
C PRO A 38 16.31 1.49 19.78
N PRO A 39 16.77 2.15 18.71
CA PRO A 39 16.20 1.99 17.37
C PRO A 39 16.23 0.53 16.90
N VAL A 40 15.14 0.07 16.33
CA VAL A 40 14.95 -1.32 15.90
C VAL A 40 15.35 -1.50 14.44
N VAL A 41 16.06 -2.58 14.14
CA VAL A 41 16.29 -3.05 12.77
C VAL A 41 15.18 -4.04 12.41
N CYS A 42 14.31 -3.67 11.47
CA CYS A 42 13.26 -4.55 10.99
C CYS A 42 13.85 -5.81 10.32
N GLN A 43 13.30 -6.98 10.61
CA GLN A 43 13.78 -8.27 10.15
C GLN A 43 12.86 -8.84 9.07
N LYS A 44 13.40 -9.63 8.15
CA LYS A 44 12.57 -10.41 7.24
C LYS A 44 11.69 -11.38 8.04
N ASN A 45 10.41 -11.42 7.69
CA ASN A 45 9.48 -12.34 8.34
C ASN A 45 9.62 -13.75 7.74
N PRO A 46 10.07 -14.75 8.48
CA PRO A 46 10.23 -16.11 7.97
C PRO A 46 8.90 -16.78 7.60
N ALA A 47 7.78 -16.32 8.16
CA ALA A 47 6.45 -16.80 7.79
C ALA A 47 6.04 -16.34 6.38
N ARG A 48 6.60 -15.25 5.84
CA ARG A 48 6.41 -14.81 4.44
C ARG A 48 7.39 -15.56 3.55
N ASN A 49 7.00 -16.73 3.09
CA ASN A 49 7.81 -17.65 2.30
C ASN A 49 7.36 -17.72 0.83
N ALA A 50 7.97 -18.58 0.04
CA ALA A 50 7.74 -18.69 -1.41
C ALA A 50 6.32 -19.13 -1.80
N SER A 51 5.49 -19.63 -0.87
CA SER A 51 4.07 -19.93 -1.12
C SER A 51 3.18 -18.67 -1.16
N HIS A 52 3.67 -17.56 -0.66
CA HIS A 52 2.99 -16.28 -0.63
C HIS A 52 3.52 -15.38 -1.76
N PRO A 53 2.78 -15.16 -2.85
CA PRO A 53 3.22 -14.28 -3.91
C PRO A 53 3.34 -12.85 -3.40
N THR A 54 4.28 -12.07 -3.96
CA THR A 54 4.36 -10.63 -3.72
C THR A 54 3.21 -9.91 -4.42
N LEU A 55 2.87 -8.71 -3.94
CA LEU A 55 1.86 -7.88 -4.60
C LEU A 55 2.27 -7.56 -6.05
N ALA A 56 3.57 -7.33 -6.29
CA ALA A 56 4.11 -7.13 -7.64
C ALA A 56 3.88 -8.35 -8.56
N GLN A 57 4.05 -9.58 -8.05
CA GLN A 57 3.79 -10.80 -8.83
C GLN A 57 2.31 -10.95 -9.17
N MET A 58 1.43 -10.66 -8.21
CA MET A 58 -0.02 -10.69 -8.42
C MET A 58 -0.45 -9.62 -9.42
N THR A 59 0.04 -8.40 -9.27
CA THR A 59 -0.22 -7.26 -10.19
C THR A 59 0.23 -7.59 -11.60
N LYS A 60 1.45 -8.10 -11.77
CA LYS A 60 1.94 -8.51 -13.09
C LYS A 60 1.05 -9.56 -13.73
N LYS A 61 0.65 -10.59 -12.96
CA LYS A 61 -0.21 -11.65 -13.48
C LYS A 61 -1.59 -11.13 -13.85
N ALA A 62 -2.17 -10.24 -13.06
CA ALA A 62 -3.46 -9.62 -13.36
C ALA A 62 -3.39 -8.80 -14.66
N ILE A 63 -2.37 -7.95 -14.82
CA ILE A 63 -2.16 -7.19 -16.05
C ILE A 63 -2.00 -8.13 -17.25
N ASP A 64 -1.20 -9.18 -17.15
CA ASP A 64 -0.99 -10.14 -18.25
C ASP A 64 -2.28 -10.86 -18.68
N LEU A 65 -3.21 -11.08 -17.76
CA LEU A 65 -4.52 -11.67 -18.06
C LEU A 65 -5.51 -10.66 -18.64
N LEU A 66 -5.46 -9.40 -18.19
CA LEU A 66 -6.47 -8.39 -18.53
C LEU A 66 -6.13 -7.60 -19.81
N LYS A 67 -4.85 -7.34 -20.08
CA LYS A 67 -4.39 -6.52 -21.21
C LYS A 67 -4.77 -7.05 -22.58
N VAL A 68 -5.15 -8.32 -22.69
CA VAL A 68 -5.59 -8.93 -23.96
C VAL A 68 -7.02 -8.57 -24.34
N ASN A 69 -7.76 -7.90 -23.46
CA ASN A 69 -9.11 -7.42 -23.75
C ASN A 69 -9.06 -6.15 -24.59
N SER A 70 -9.55 -6.22 -25.83
CA SER A 70 -9.57 -5.09 -26.76
C SER A 70 -10.43 -3.90 -26.32
N LYS A 71 -11.32 -4.10 -25.35
CA LYS A 71 -12.14 -3.03 -24.74
C LYS A 71 -11.48 -2.35 -23.55
N GLY A 72 -10.23 -2.73 -23.21
CA GLY A 72 -9.54 -2.26 -22.01
C GLY A 72 -9.91 -3.06 -20.77
N PHE A 73 -9.41 -2.60 -19.64
CA PHE A 73 -9.65 -3.23 -18.33
C PHE A 73 -9.59 -2.21 -17.18
N PHE A 74 -10.18 -2.59 -16.08
CA PHE A 74 -10.00 -1.98 -14.76
C PHE A 74 -9.30 -2.99 -13.85
N LEU A 75 -8.29 -2.54 -13.11
CA LEU A 75 -7.58 -3.34 -12.12
C LEU A 75 -7.41 -2.52 -10.85
N GLN A 76 -7.88 -3.06 -9.73
CA GLN A 76 -7.58 -2.55 -8.39
C GLN A 76 -6.53 -3.44 -7.75
N VAL A 77 -5.50 -2.81 -7.19
CA VAL A 77 -4.42 -3.47 -6.44
C VAL A 77 -4.34 -2.80 -5.08
N GLU A 78 -4.38 -3.59 -4.03
CA GLU A 78 -4.43 -3.09 -2.66
C GLU A 78 -3.28 -3.63 -1.81
N GLY A 79 -2.56 -2.72 -1.14
CA GLY A 79 -1.62 -3.04 -0.07
C GLY A 79 -2.34 -3.11 1.28
N ALA A 80 -3.33 -4.01 1.40
CA ALA A 80 -4.26 -4.07 2.53
C ALA A 80 -3.61 -4.17 3.91
N SER A 81 -2.44 -4.80 4.00
CA SER A 81 -1.76 -4.97 5.28
C SER A 81 -1.00 -3.73 5.76
N ILE A 82 -0.89 -2.67 4.96
CA ILE A 82 -0.39 -1.37 5.44
C ILE A 82 -1.33 -0.87 6.55
N ASP A 83 -2.61 -0.76 6.26
CA ASP A 83 -3.66 -0.39 7.21
C ASP A 83 -3.69 -1.32 8.43
N LYS A 84 -3.68 -2.64 8.21
CA LYS A 84 -3.69 -3.62 9.33
C LYS A 84 -2.50 -3.45 10.28
N GLN A 85 -1.34 -3.08 9.77
CA GLN A 85 -0.15 -2.86 10.60
C GLN A 85 -0.14 -1.47 11.25
N ASP A 86 -0.78 -0.47 10.63
CA ASP A 86 -1.08 0.81 11.26
C ASP A 86 -2.00 0.63 12.48
N HIS A 87 -3.11 -0.07 12.31
CA HIS A 87 -4.00 -0.42 13.43
C HIS A 87 -3.25 -1.11 14.58
N ALA A 88 -2.31 -1.98 14.25
CA ALA A 88 -1.53 -2.73 15.23
C ALA A 88 -0.35 -1.95 15.82
N ALA A 89 -0.13 -0.69 15.44
CA ALA A 89 1.03 0.12 15.76
C ALA A 89 2.36 -0.64 15.51
N ASN A 90 2.45 -1.33 14.37
CA ASN A 90 3.59 -2.16 13.99
C ASN A 90 4.39 -1.54 12.84
N PRO A 91 5.40 -0.72 13.10
CA PRO A 91 6.12 0.01 12.06
C PRO A 91 6.85 -0.92 11.07
N CYS A 92 7.47 -2.00 11.53
CA CYS A 92 8.17 -2.90 10.64
C CYS A 92 7.22 -3.60 9.65
N GLY A 93 6.05 -4.04 10.13
CA GLY A 93 5.01 -4.59 9.27
C GLY A 93 4.52 -3.57 8.26
N GLN A 94 4.14 -2.38 8.70
CA GLN A 94 3.67 -1.28 7.87
C GLN A 94 4.67 -0.92 6.76
N PHE A 95 5.94 -0.73 7.11
CA PHE A 95 6.97 -0.36 6.13
C PHE A 95 7.23 -1.48 5.13
N GLY A 96 7.25 -2.74 5.60
CA GLY A 96 7.42 -3.90 4.73
C GLY A 96 6.31 -4.01 3.69
N GLU A 97 5.08 -3.77 4.08
CA GLU A 97 3.92 -3.80 3.17
C GLU A 97 3.85 -2.57 2.24
N THR A 98 4.32 -1.40 2.71
CA THR A 98 4.48 -0.21 1.85
C THR A 98 5.50 -0.47 0.74
N VAL A 99 6.62 -1.13 1.04
CA VAL A 99 7.60 -1.54 0.03
C VAL A 99 7.01 -2.56 -0.95
N ASP A 100 6.19 -3.52 -0.47
CA ASP A 100 5.51 -4.50 -1.36
C ASP A 100 4.53 -3.80 -2.32
N LEU A 101 3.83 -2.74 -1.86
CA LEU A 101 2.99 -1.88 -2.69
C LEU A 101 3.81 -1.08 -3.71
N ASP A 102 4.92 -0.46 -3.31
CA ASP A 102 5.80 0.31 -4.20
C ASP A 102 6.33 -0.55 -5.35
N GLU A 103 6.75 -1.80 -5.07
CA GLU A 103 7.15 -2.76 -6.08
C GLU A 103 6.01 -3.09 -7.06
N ALA A 104 4.76 -3.18 -6.58
CA ALA A 104 3.58 -3.39 -7.44
C ALA A 104 3.26 -2.15 -8.28
N VAL A 105 3.36 -0.95 -7.72
CA VAL A 105 3.23 0.32 -8.45
C VAL A 105 4.25 0.40 -9.58
N LYS A 106 5.50 0.00 -9.31
CA LYS A 106 6.53 -0.05 -10.37
C LYS A 106 6.12 -0.96 -11.53
N VAL A 107 5.54 -2.12 -11.26
CA VAL A 107 5.04 -3.04 -12.31
C VAL A 107 3.94 -2.35 -13.15
N ALA A 108 3.00 -1.67 -12.51
CA ALA A 108 1.93 -0.96 -13.20
C ALA A 108 2.48 0.20 -14.06
N LEU A 109 3.41 0.99 -13.53
CA LEU A 109 4.05 2.08 -14.24
C LEU A 109 4.89 1.60 -15.44
N ASP A 110 5.65 0.51 -15.28
CA ASP A 110 6.44 -0.07 -16.36
C ASP A 110 5.53 -0.58 -17.51
N PHE A 111 4.36 -1.12 -17.16
CA PHE A 111 3.35 -1.48 -18.16
C PHE A 111 2.77 -0.23 -18.83
N ALA A 112 2.30 0.76 -18.07
CA ALA A 112 1.67 1.96 -18.60
C ALA A 112 2.59 2.76 -19.53
N LYS A 113 3.89 2.85 -19.19
CA LYS A 113 4.91 3.49 -20.04
C LYS A 113 5.07 2.80 -21.41
N LYS A 114 4.95 1.47 -21.45
CA LYS A 114 5.06 0.70 -22.70
C LYS A 114 3.77 0.74 -23.50
N ASP A 115 2.63 0.69 -22.83
CA ASP A 115 1.31 0.68 -23.43
C ASP A 115 0.92 2.05 -23.99
N GLY A 116 1.28 3.13 -23.30
CA GLY A 116 1.02 4.52 -23.70
C GLY A 116 -0.45 4.96 -23.56
N ASN A 117 -1.37 4.05 -23.24
CA ASN A 117 -2.81 4.30 -23.12
C ASN A 117 -3.41 3.80 -21.80
N THR A 118 -2.61 3.63 -20.78
CA THR A 118 -3.03 3.20 -19.45
C THR A 118 -2.88 4.33 -18.45
N LEU A 119 -3.96 4.66 -17.73
CA LEU A 119 -3.94 5.52 -16.55
C LEU A 119 -3.63 4.67 -15.32
N VAL A 120 -2.59 5.04 -14.59
CA VAL A 120 -2.27 4.51 -13.26
C VAL A 120 -2.56 5.59 -12.23
N VAL A 121 -3.32 5.26 -11.19
CA VAL A 121 -3.60 6.13 -10.04
C VAL A 121 -3.12 5.42 -8.78
N VAL A 122 -2.42 6.14 -7.91
CA VAL A 122 -1.95 5.66 -6.61
C VAL A 122 -2.49 6.59 -5.53
N THR A 123 -3.22 6.05 -4.61
CA THR A 123 -3.81 6.76 -3.47
C THR A 123 -4.08 5.80 -2.33
N ALA A 124 -4.68 6.28 -1.25
CA ALA A 124 -5.29 5.47 -0.20
C ALA A 124 -6.76 5.87 -0.05
N ASP A 125 -7.57 5.02 0.57
CA ASP A 125 -8.99 5.25 0.83
C ASP A 125 -9.24 6.14 2.05
N HIS A 126 -8.30 6.15 3.01
CA HIS A 126 -8.27 7.04 4.18
C HIS A 126 -6.84 7.24 4.69
N ALA A 127 -6.64 8.23 5.53
CA ALA A 127 -5.42 8.41 6.29
C ALA A 127 -5.44 7.60 7.60
N HIS A 128 -4.28 7.48 8.23
CA HIS A 128 -4.11 6.73 9.47
C HIS A 128 -3.29 7.52 10.50
N SER A 129 -3.09 6.93 11.68
CA SER A 129 -2.45 7.57 12.84
C SER A 129 -0.93 7.73 12.71
N CYS A 130 -0.27 7.00 11.83
CA CYS A 130 1.19 6.97 11.75
C CYS A 130 1.77 8.28 11.20
N GLN A 131 2.71 8.86 11.94
CA GLN A 131 3.45 10.06 11.54
C GLN A 131 4.94 9.89 11.83
N ILE A 132 5.79 10.44 10.94
CA ILE A 132 7.23 10.59 11.21
C ILE A 132 7.42 11.81 12.10
N VAL A 133 8.11 11.63 13.21
CA VAL A 133 8.41 12.67 14.19
C VAL A 133 9.91 12.75 14.46
N TYR A 134 10.37 13.80 15.14
CA TYR A 134 11.78 13.90 15.54
C TYR A 134 12.18 12.72 16.44
N PRO A 135 13.44 12.24 16.36
CA PRO A 135 13.90 11.07 17.12
C PRO A 135 13.66 11.17 18.63
N ASN A 136 13.82 12.36 19.20
CA ASN A 136 13.64 12.61 20.64
C ASN A 136 12.28 13.24 20.98
N ALA A 137 11.31 13.19 20.08
CA ALA A 137 9.99 13.77 20.32
C ALA A 137 9.27 13.05 21.47
N LYS A 138 8.71 13.82 22.39
CA LYS A 138 7.72 13.36 23.37
C LYS A 138 6.34 13.41 22.70
N ALA A 139 6.15 12.58 21.68
CA ALA A 139 4.91 12.55 20.93
C ALA A 139 3.82 11.80 21.75
N PRO A 140 2.55 12.18 21.60
CA PRO A 140 1.44 11.45 22.19
C PRO A 140 1.31 10.06 21.57
N GLY A 141 0.67 9.13 22.30
CA GLY A 141 0.41 7.78 21.85
C GLY A 141 1.62 6.86 21.86
N LEU A 142 1.62 5.90 20.98
CA LEU A 142 2.68 4.89 20.88
C LEU A 142 3.76 5.35 19.91
N THR A 143 5.02 5.12 20.26
CA THR A 143 6.17 5.49 19.42
C THR A 143 7.14 4.34 19.25
N GLN A 144 7.89 4.36 18.16
CA GLN A 144 9.01 3.44 17.92
C GLN A 144 10.05 4.11 17.04
N ALA A 145 11.31 4.01 17.43
CA ALA A 145 12.44 4.32 16.57
C ALA A 145 12.85 3.08 15.76
N VAL A 146 12.99 3.24 14.45
CA VAL A 146 13.49 2.19 13.54
C VAL A 146 14.73 2.66 12.84
N MET A 147 15.64 1.75 12.52
CA MET A 147 16.83 2.05 11.75
C MET A 147 16.50 2.01 10.27
N THR A 148 16.76 3.10 9.57
CA THR A 148 16.60 3.17 8.10
C THR A 148 17.71 2.40 7.37
N ALA A 149 17.54 2.20 6.07
CA ALA A 149 18.57 1.58 5.22
C ALA A 149 19.87 2.39 5.18
N ASP A 150 19.80 3.71 5.40
CA ASP A 150 20.96 4.61 5.45
C ASP A 150 21.65 4.61 6.82
N GLY A 151 21.20 3.78 7.77
CA GLY A 151 21.77 3.69 9.11
C GLY A 151 21.39 4.86 10.03
N VAL A 152 20.34 5.60 9.71
CA VAL A 152 19.85 6.73 10.51
C VAL A 152 18.56 6.34 11.25
N PRO A 153 18.41 6.65 12.56
CA PRO A 153 17.16 6.42 13.26
C PRO A 153 16.02 7.29 12.70
N MET A 154 14.87 6.66 12.45
CA MET A 154 13.61 7.32 12.11
C MET A 154 12.57 6.96 13.17
N THR A 155 11.96 7.96 13.77
CA THR A 155 10.91 7.74 14.77
C THR A 155 9.55 7.92 14.15
N VAL A 156 8.65 6.98 14.45
CA VAL A 156 7.24 7.07 14.10
C VAL A 156 6.37 7.10 15.37
N SER A 157 5.28 7.83 15.27
CA SER A 157 4.27 7.98 16.31
C SER A 157 2.92 7.52 15.77
N TYR A 158 2.19 6.77 16.59
CA TYR A 158 0.80 6.39 16.41
C TYR A 158 0.01 7.15 17.47
N GLY A 159 -0.52 8.32 17.09
CA GLY A 159 -0.91 9.37 18.03
C GLY A 159 -2.40 9.44 18.36
N ASN A 160 -3.26 8.58 17.85
CA ASN A 160 -4.70 8.66 18.13
C ASN A 160 -5.21 7.69 19.20
N SER A 161 -4.33 6.89 19.77
CA SER A 161 -4.62 6.02 20.91
C SER A 161 -3.33 5.71 21.68
N GLU A 162 -3.44 5.53 23.01
CA GLU A 162 -2.36 5.01 23.86
C GLU A 162 -2.38 3.47 23.97
N THR A 163 -3.33 2.83 23.29
CA THR A 163 -3.46 1.38 23.19
C THR A 163 -2.96 0.86 21.86
N ALA A 164 -2.81 -0.45 21.75
CA ALA A 164 -2.36 -1.10 20.50
C ALA A 164 -3.39 -1.04 19.36
N ASP A 165 -4.60 -0.50 19.61
CA ASP A 165 -5.65 -0.39 18.59
C ASP A 165 -5.75 1.06 18.11
N GLN A 166 -5.10 1.34 16.98
CA GLN A 166 -5.06 2.66 16.38
C GLN A 166 -6.20 2.83 15.38
N GLY A 167 -6.75 4.04 15.25
CA GLY A 167 -7.85 4.34 14.33
C GLY A 167 -7.42 5.11 13.07
N HIS A 168 -8.34 5.20 12.12
CA HIS A 168 -8.19 6.06 10.95
C HIS A 168 -8.23 7.54 11.33
N THR A 169 -7.71 8.40 10.45
CA THR A 169 -7.80 9.85 10.61
C THR A 169 -8.43 10.49 9.37
N GLY A 170 -9.08 11.63 9.57
CA GLY A 170 -9.76 12.39 8.51
C GLY A 170 -8.85 13.39 7.80
N THR A 171 -7.52 13.20 7.82
CA THR A 171 -6.61 14.11 7.15
C THR A 171 -6.58 13.88 5.64
N GLN A 172 -6.09 14.87 4.89
CA GLN A 172 -5.93 14.76 3.44
C GLN A 172 -4.89 13.70 3.10
N LEU A 173 -5.12 13.02 1.98
CA LEU A 173 -4.24 12.01 1.41
C LEU A 173 -3.55 12.48 0.15
N ARG A 174 -2.38 11.95 -0.12
CA ARG A 174 -1.74 12.10 -1.41
C ARG A 174 -2.45 11.24 -2.46
N ILE A 175 -2.61 11.81 -3.64
CA ILE A 175 -2.97 11.09 -4.85
C ILE A 175 -1.96 11.44 -5.94
N ALA A 176 -1.53 10.45 -6.70
CA ALA A 176 -0.62 10.61 -7.82
C ALA A 176 -1.13 9.78 -8.99
N ALA A 177 -0.91 10.27 -10.21
CA ALA A 177 -1.28 9.52 -11.39
C ALA A 177 -0.23 9.65 -12.50
N TYR A 178 -0.25 8.67 -13.41
CA TYR A 178 0.56 8.63 -14.62
C TYR A 178 -0.27 8.13 -15.81
N GLY A 179 -0.08 8.74 -16.97
CA GLY A 179 -0.74 8.34 -18.22
C GLY A 179 -1.88 9.28 -18.63
N PRO A 180 -2.67 8.91 -19.65
CA PRO A 180 -3.77 9.72 -20.12
C PRO A 180 -4.79 10.03 -19.03
N GLY A 181 -5.12 11.30 -18.83
CA GLY A 181 -6.05 11.74 -17.79
C GLY A 181 -5.42 11.96 -16.40
N ALA A 182 -4.11 11.78 -16.24
CA ALA A 182 -3.43 11.98 -14.95
C ALA A 182 -3.63 13.39 -14.35
N ALA A 183 -3.79 14.41 -15.17
CA ALA A 183 -4.06 15.78 -14.74
C ALA A 183 -5.37 15.94 -13.94
N ASN A 184 -6.32 15.01 -14.10
CA ASN A 184 -7.61 15.08 -13.41
C ASN A 184 -7.52 14.82 -11.88
N VAL A 185 -6.39 14.36 -11.39
CA VAL A 185 -6.16 14.17 -9.95
C VAL A 185 -5.19 15.22 -9.37
N ALA A 186 -4.83 16.25 -10.14
CA ALA A 186 -3.96 17.32 -9.66
C ALA A 186 -4.73 18.30 -8.76
N GLY A 187 -4.06 18.78 -7.72
CA GLY A 187 -4.63 19.71 -6.75
C GLY A 187 -5.44 19.01 -5.64
N LEU A 188 -6.33 19.76 -5.00
CA LEU A 188 -7.24 19.23 -3.99
C LEU A 188 -8.54 18.79 -4.67
N THR A 189 -8.88 17.51 -4.54
CA THR A 189 -10.09 16.92 -5.11
C THR A 189 -10.89 16.20 -4.03
N ASP A 190 -12.19 16.06 -4.24
CA ASP A 190 -13.01 15.18 -3.41
C ASP A 190 -12.69 13.70 -3.76
N GLN A 191 -12.70 12.82 -2.78
CA GLN A 191 -12.43 11.39 -2.97
C GLN A 191 -13.40 10.76 -3.98
N THR A 192 -14.65 11.20 -3.99
CA THR A 192 -15.69 10.69 -4.89
C THR A 192 -15.46 11.08 -6.36
N ASP A 193 -14.69 12.15 -6.63
CA ASP A 193 -14.35 12.57 -8.00
C ASP A 193 -13.47 11.55 -8.72
N LEU A 194 -12.76 10.71 -8.00
CA LEU A 194 -11.97 9.63 -8.58
C LEU A 194 -12.82 8.65 -9.39
N PHE A 195 -14.07 8.41 -8.97
CA PHE A 195 -15.01 7.60 -9.76
C PHE A 195 -15.19 8.17 -11.18
N PHE A 196 -15.39 9.48 -11.32
CA PHE A 196 -15.56 10.11 -12.62
C PHE A 196 -14.27 10.08 -13.44
N THR A 197 -13.13 10.26 -12.82
CA THR A 197 -11.81 10.12 -13.48
C THR A 197 -11.63 8.72 -14.07
N MET A 198 -11.88 7.67 -13.29
CA MET A 198 -11.80 6.27 -13.74
C MET A 198 -12.82 5.95 -14.83
N ARG A 199 -14.09 6.35 -14.64
CA ARG A 199 -15.16 6.16 -15.63
C ARG A 199 -14.82 6.80 -16.97
N ASN A 200 -14.32 8.03 -16.94
CA ASN A 200 -13.97 8.76 -18.16
C ASN A 200 -12.74 8.15 -18.86
N ALA A 201 -11.73 7.71 -18.11
CA ALA A 201 -10.57 7.01 -18.65
C ALA A 201 -10.96 5.71 -19.38
N LEU A 202 -12.00 5.02 -18.88
CA LEU A 202 -12.55 3.81 -19.51
C LEU A 202 -13.52 4.10 -20.66
N GLY A 203 -13.83 5.37 -20.96
CA GLY A 203 -14.78 5.76 -22.02
C GLY A 203 -16.23 5.33 -21.75
N LEU A 204 -16.58 5.08 -20.48
CA LEU A 204 -17.92 4.64 -20.11
C LEU A 204 -18.90 5.82 -20.11
N LYS A 205 -19.99 5.67 -20.87
CA LYS A 205 -21.06 6.70 -20.95
C LYS A 205 -21.91 6.68 -19.67
N GLN A 206 -22.38 7.86 -19.27
CA GLN A 206 -23.46 7.97 -18.29
C GLN A 206 -24.74 7.37 -18.92
N LYS A 207 -25.38 6.44 -18.22
CA LYS A 207 -26.72 5.97 -18.61
C LYS A 207 -27.76 6.95 -18.18
#